data_c5f2e8200387bb67af1366b493587fd7
#
_entry.id   c5f2e8200387bb67af1366b493587fd7
#
_cell.length_a   1.000
_cell.length_b   1.000
_cell.length_c   1.000
_cell.angle_alpha   90.00
_cell.angle_beta   90.00
_cell.angle_gamma   90.00
#
_symmetry.space_group_name_H-M   'P 1'
#
loop_
_entity.id
_entity.type
_entity.pdbx_description
1 polymer ?
#
loop_
_entity_poly.entity_id
_entity_poly.type
_entity_poly.pdbx_seq_one_letter_code
_entity_poly.pdbx_strand_id
1 'polypeptide(L)'
;LNSFLSLLIALLVAFAPAAVWAEKADRDKPMNIEADSLVHDELKQVSVFTGRAVLTKGTMILRGSRIEIRQDPDGYQFGIVLPEPNKRAFFRQKREGVDEFMEGEGLRIEYDGRADRIKLIDQAEVRRYRGAVLGDQMTGKLITYDNLTDVFAIDGQRPEDGDKATGGRVRVTLAPRNKTLDKDKK
;
A
#
# COMPACT_ATOMS: atom_id res chain seq x y z
N LEU A 1 59.27 5.73 -4.76
CA LEU A 1 58.23 6.74 -4.46
C LEU A 1 56.98 6.55 -5.33
N ASN A 2 57.14 6.23 -6.62
CA ASN A 2 56.02 6.06 -7.57
C ASN A 2 55.18 4.80 -7.33
N SER A 3 55.79 3.71 -6.81
CA SER A 3 55.06 2.45 -6.54
C SER A 3 54.10 2.55 -5.35
N PHE A 4 54.45 3.34 -4.33
CA PHE A 4 53.54 3.58 -3.17
C PHE A 4 52.33 4.46 -3.56
N LEU A 5 52.56 5.44 -4.43
CA LEU A 5 51.47 6.31 -4.91
C LEU A 5 50.47 5.56 -5.76
N SER A 6 50.93 4.60 -6.59
CA SER A 6 50.03 3.74 -7.39
C SER A 6 49.22 2.79 -6.54
N LEU A 7 49.76 2.29 -5.45
CA LEU A 7 49.03 1.41 -4.51
C LEU A 7 47.93 2.17 -3.73
N LEU A 8 48.21 3.43 -3.38
CA LEU A 8 47.24 4.29 -2.66
C LEU A 8 46.04 4.67 -3.55
N ILE A 9 46.27 4.92 -4.85
CA ILE A 9 45.24 5.24 -5.82
C ILE A 9 44.37 4.01 -6.11
N ALA A 10 44.94 2.79 -6.16
CA ALA A 10 44.19 1.55 -6.34
C ALA A 10 43.28 1.23 -5.14
N LEU A 11 43.67 1.63 -3.92
CA LEU A 11 42.85 1.41 -2.71
C LEU A 11 41.66 2.39 -2.60
N LEU A 12 41.77 3.58 -3.21
CA LEU A 12 40.71 4.59 -3.18
C LEU A 12 39.53 4.28 -4.13
N VAL A 13 39.78 3.49 -5.20
CA VAL A 13 38.72 3.10 -6.16
C VAL A 13 37.84 1.97 -5.67
N ALA A 14 38.25 1.22 -4.63
CA ALA A 14 37.49 0.09 -4.10
C ALA A 14 36.31 0.49 -3.18
N PHE A 15 36.16 1.78 -2.83
CA PHE A 15 35.07 2.32 -2.03
C PHE A 15 34.07 3.11 -2.87
N ALA A 16 33.69 2.61 -4.04
CA ALA A 16 32.50 3.12 -4.70
C ALA A 16 31.29 2.70 -3.85
N PRO A 17 30.49 3.64 -3.30
CA PRO A 17 29.24 3.26 -2.65
C PRO A 17 28.41 2.54 -3.70
N ALA A 18 28.12 1.26 -3.47
CA ALA A 18 27.08 0.58 -4.21
C ALA A 18 25.83 1.44 -3.99
N ALA A 19 25.38 2.14 -5.03
CA ALA A 19 24.09 2.80 -5.03
C ALA A 19 23.09 1.68 -4.81
N VAL A 20 22.65 1.49 -3.57
CA VAL A 20 21.51 0.65 -3.24
C VAL A 20 20.34 1.34 -3.90
N TRP A 21 19.97 0.85 -5.07
CA TRP A 21 18.71 1.19 -5.69
C TRP A 21 17.65 0.69 -4.73
N ALA A 22 17.04 1.62 -3.99
CA ALA A 22 15.85 1.33 -3.22
C ALA A 22 14.80 0.88 -4.25
N GLU A 23 14.64 -0.42 -4.35
CA GLU A 23 13.66 -1.06 -5.21
C GLU A 23 12.30 -0.59 -4.70
N LYS A 24 11.48 0.02 -5.54
CA LYS A 24 10.05 0.26 -5.26
C LYS A 24 9.41 -1.12 -5.22
N ALA A 25 9.39 -1.71 -4.02
CA ALA A 25 9.42 -3.14 -3.82
C ALA A 25 8.20 -3.87 -4.39
N ASP A 26 7.04 -3.21 -4.50
CA ASP A 26 5.79 -3.88 -4.89
C ASP A 26 5.28 -3.48 -6.28
N ARG A 27 5.68 -2.32 -6.83
CA ARG A 27 5.12 -1.79 -8.08
C ARG A 27 5.33 -2.71 -9.27
N ASP A 28 6.52 -3.29 -9.38
CA ASP A 28 6.93 -4.10 -10.53
C ASP A 28 6.78 -5.63 -10.27
N LYS A 29 6.22 -6.00 -9.12
CA LYS A 29 5.96 -7.41 -8.80
C LYS A 29 4.73 -7.93 -9.55
N PRO A 30 4.69 -9.22 -9.90
CA PRO A 30 3.51 -9.83 -10.48
C PRO A 30 2.31 -9.76 -9.51
N MET A 31 1.12 -9.57 -10.09
CA MET A 31 -0.14 -9.64 -9.35
C MET A 31 -0.67 -11.07 -9.43
N ASN A 32 -0.85 -11.71 -8.29
CA ASN A 32 -1.45 -13.03 -8.16
C ASN A 32 -2.80 -12.92 -7.46
N ILE A 33 -3.81 -13.63 -7.95
CA ILE A 33 -5.16 -13.59 -7.36
C ILE A 33 -5.67 -15.02 -7.22
N GLU A 34 -6.15 -15.33 -6.02
CA GLU A 34 -6.82 -16.58 -5.66
C GLU A 34 -8.26 -16.30 -5.29
N ALA A 35 -9.21 -17.14 -5.74
CA ALA A 35 -10.63 -17.02 -5.44
C ALA A 35 -11.34 -18.35 -5.71
N ASP A 36 -12.61 -18.46 -5.30
CA ASP A 36 -13.42 -19.66 -5.59
C ASP A 36 -13.85 -19.72 -7.06
N SER A 37 -14.01 -18.58 -7.74
CA SER A 37 -14.37 -18.52 -9.17
C SER A 37 -13.79 -17.29 -9.86
N LEU A 38 -13.58 -17.40 -11.18
CA LEU A 38 -13.13 -16.35 -12.08
C LEU A 38 -14.05 -16.27 -13.29
N VAL A 39 -14.45 -15.04 -13.64
CA VAL A 39 -15.03 -14.71 -14.94
C VAL A 39 -14.13 -13.67 -15.60
N HIS A 40 -13.65 -13.93 -16.80
CA HIS A 40 -12.83 -12.99 -17.58
C HIS A 40 -13.57 -12.57 -18.84
N ASP A 41 -13.68 -11.26 -19.07
CA ASP A 41 -14.20 -10.66 -20.29
C ASP A 41 -13.03 -10.11 -21.11
N GLU A 42 -12.64 -10.86 -22.13
CA GLU A 42 -11.50 -10.53 -22.99
C GLU A 42 -11.72 -9.22 -23.78
N LEU A 43 -12.96 -8.92 -24.17
CA LEU A 43 -13.24 -7.71 -24.93
C LEU A 43 -13.15 -6.45 -24.08
N LYS A 44 -13.55 -6.54 -22.81
CA LYS A 44 -13.49 -5.42 -21.86
C LYS A 44 -12.20 -5.37 -21.07
N GLN A 45 -11.36 -6.41 -21.17
CA GLN A 45 -10.15 -6.60 -20.36
C GLN A 45 -10.46 -6.51 -18.87
N VAL A 46 -11.53 -7.19 -18.43
CA VAL A 46 -12.01 -7.22 -17.05
C VAL A 46 -12.03 -8.66 -16.53
N SER A 47 -11.40 -8.87 -15.39
CA SER A 47 -11.43 -10.13 -14.63
C SER A 47 -12.17 -9.94 -13.32
N VAL A 48 -13.12 -10.81 -13.04
CA VAL A 48 -13.92 -10.79 -11.81
C VAL A 48 -13.68 -12.07 -11.02
N PHE A 49 -13.06 -11.94 -9.88
CA PHE A 49 -12.77 -13.00 -8.92
C PHE A 49 -13.81 -12.95 -7.80
N THR A 50 -14.44 -14.07 -7.49
CA THR A 50 -15.52 -14.14 -6.49
C THR A 50 -15.31 -15.29 -5.52
N GLY A 51 -15.61 -15.05 -4.24
CA GLY A 51 -15.49 -15.98 -3.14
C GLY A 51 -14.06 -16.03 -2.57
N ARG A 52 -13.92 -15.66 -1.30
CA ARG A 52 -12.65 -15.67 -0.53
C ARG A 52 -11.47 -15.09 -1.33
N ALA A 53 -11.73 -14.03 -2.08
CA ALA A 53 -10.75 -13.50 -3.02
C ALA A 53 -9.58 -12.83 -2.29
N VAL A 54 -8.35 -13.21 -2.67
CA VAL A 54 -7.10 -12.69 -2.15
C VAL A 54 -6.21 -12.30 -3.32
N LEU A 55 -5.80 -11.03 -3.35
CA LEU A 55 -4.81 -10.51 -4.29
C LEU A 55 -3.51 -10.28 -3.53
N THR A 56 -2.40 -10.71 -4.13
CA THR A 56 -1.05 -10.45 -3.65
C THR A 56 -0.20 -9.80 -4.74
N LYS A 57 0.55 -8.75 -4.38
CA LYS A 57 1.51 -8.09 -5.26
C LYS A 57 2.70 -7.62 -4.42
N GLY A 58 3.83 -8.34 -4.51
CA GLY A 58 4.94 -8.13 -3.59
C GLY A 58 4.51 -8.33 -2.13
N THR A 59 4.61 -7.28 -1.31
CA THR A 59 4.16 -7.30 0.09
C THR A 59 2.70 -6.87 0.26
N MET A 60 2.08 -6.31 -0.80
CA MET A 60 0.69 -5.89 -0.78
C MET A 60 -0.25 -7.08 -0.80
N ILE A 61 -1.25 -7.05 0.07
CA ILE A 61 -2.34 -8.03 0.16
C ILE A 61 -3.65 -7.29 0.19
N LEU A 62 -4.59 -7.68 -0.69
CA LEU A 62 -5.98 -7.24 -0.68
C LEU A 62 -6.89 -8.46 -0.50
N ARG A 63 -7.93 -8.33 0.33
CA ARG A 63 -8.90 -9.42 0.59
C ARG A 63 -10.33 -8.92 0.58
N GLY A 64 -11.22 -9.74 0.00
CA GLY A 64 -12.65 -9.47 -0.02
C GLY A 64 -13.46 -10.66 -0.52
N SER A 65 -14.77 -10.48 -0.65
CA SER A 65 -15.64 -11.46 -1.31
C SER A 65 -15.56 -11.40 -2.82
N ARG A 66 -15.21 -10.23 -3.36
CA ARG A 66 -15.10 -9.97 -4.80
C ARG A 66 -13.94 -9.04 -5.07
N ILE A 67 -13.12 -9.40 -6.04
CA ILE A 67 -12.06 -8.55 -6.61
C ILE A 67 -12.32 -8.43 -8.11
N GLU A 68 -12.40 -7.21 -8.59
CA GLU A 68 -12.49 -6.90 -10.01
C GLU A 68 -11.20 -6.22 -10.45
N ILE A 69 -10.55 -6.75 -11.47
CA ILE A 69 -9.34 -6.17 -12.07
C ILE A 69 -9.67 -5.77 -13.50
N ARG A 70 -9.39 -4.54 -13.84
CA ARG A 70 -9.41 -4.01 -15.20
C ARG A 70 -7.99 -3.64 -15.62
N GLN A 71 -7.60 -4.02 -16.82
CA GLN A 71 -6.35 -3.57 -17.44
C GLN A 71 -6.65 -2.52 -18.51
N ASP A 72 -5.89 -1.44 -18.51
CA ASP A 72 -5.99 -0.44 -19.58
C ASP A 72 -5.08 -0.81 -20.78
N PRO A 73 -5.20 -0.09 -21.91
CA PRO A 73 -4.38 -0.35 -23.11
C PRO A 73 -2.87 -0.19 -22.89
N ASP A 74 -2.44 0.56 -21.88
CA ASP A 74 -1.03 0.74 -21.53
C ASP A 74 -0.51 -0.36 -20.59
N GLY A 75 -1.39 -1.32 -20.20
CA GLY A 75 -1.06 -2.45 -19.35
C GLY A 75 -1.18 -2.17 -17.85
N TYR A 76 -1.62 -0.97 -17.42
CA TYR A 76 -1.84 -0.69 -16.01
C TYR A 76 -3.10 -1.38 -15.49
N GLN A 77 -3.01 -1.90 -14.28
CA GLN A 77 -4.07 -2.64 -13.63
C GLN A 77 -4.78 -1.77 -12.59
N PHE A 78 -6.10 -1.80 -12.62
CA PHE A 78 -6.98 -1.11 -11.66
C PHE A 78 -7.82 -2.16 -10.95
N GLY A 79 -7.87 -2.10 -9.63
CA GLY A 79 -8.57 -3.07 -8.80
C GLY A 79 -9.70 -2.46 -8.00
N ILE A 80 -10.80 -3.19 -7.86
CA ILE A 80 -11.88 -2.90 -6.92
C ILE A 80 -12.08 -4.12 -6.05
N VAL A 81 -12.04 -3.92 -4.71
CA VAL A 81 -12.28 -4.98 -3.73
C VAL A 81 -13.53 -4.66 -2.94
N LEU A 82 -14.45 -5.61 -2.91
CA LEU A 82 -15.68 -5.54 -2.13
C LEU A 82 -15.64 -6.54 -0.96
N PRO A 83 -16.19 -6.18 0.20
CA PRO A 83 -16.13 -7.01 1.39
C PRO A 83 -17.09 -8.20 1.36
N GLU A 84 -16.88 -9.13 2.26
CA GLU A 84 -17.92 -10.09 2.65
C GLU A 84 -19.06 -9.39 3.40
N PRO A 85 -20.27 -10.00 3.44
CA PRO A 85 -21.37 -9.45 4.24
C PRO A 85 -20.95 -9.21 5.70
N ASN A 86 -21.28 -8.03 6.24
CA ASN A 86 -20.98 -7.60 7.62
C ASN A 86 -19.48 -7.49 7.96
N LYS A 87 -18.60 -7.47 6.95
CA LYS A 87 -17.18 -7.21 7.13
C LYS A 87 -16.75 -5.98 6.34
N ARG A 88 -15.48 -5.60 6.46
CA ARG A 88 -14.82 -4.63 5.59
C ARG A 88 -13.82 -5.36 4.70
N ALA A 89 -13.59 -4.85 3.50
CA ALA A 89 -12.48 -5.26 2.66
C ALA A 89 -11.17 -4.91 3.36
N PHE A 90 -10.13 -5.71 3.14
CA PHE A 90 -8.86 -5.63 3.87
C PHE A 90 -7.71 -5.32 2.92
N PHE A 91 -6.80 -4.47 3.37
CA PHE A 91 -5.53 -4.11 2.76
C PHE A 91 -4.39 -4.27 3.76
N ARG A 92 -3.26 -4.79 3.32
CA ARG A 92 -2.00 -4.78 4.07
C ARG A 92 -0.83 -4.59 3.12
N GLN A 93 0.18 -3.80 3.56
CA GLN A 93 1.41 -3.61 2.81
C GLN A 93 2.56 -3.24 3.75
N LYS A 94 3.77 -3.71 3.44
CA LYS A 94 4.99 -3.26 4.12
C LYS A 94 5.37 -1.88 3.57
N ARG A 95 5.71 -0.95 4.46
CA ARG A 95 6.23 0.36 4.05
C ARG A 95 7.66 0.23 3.56
N GLU A 96 7.97 0.98 2.51
CA GLU A 96 9.31 0.98 1.94
C GLU A 96 10.34 1.61 2.90
N GLY A 97 11.54 1.01 2.96
CA GLY A 97 12.67 1.55 3.74
C GLY A 97 12.56 1.43 5.26
N VAL A 98 11.44 0.93 5.79
CA VAL A 98 11.21 0.78 7.25
C VAL A 98 10.60 -0.56 7.60
N ASP A 99 10.80 -1.03 8.84
CA ASP A 99 10.16 -2.26 9.33
C ASP A 99 8.78 -1.97 9.92
N GLU A 100 7.91 -1.42 9.07
CA GLU A 100 6.54 -1.10 9.43
C GLU A 100 5.57 -1.69 8.40
N PHE A 101 4.40 -2.10 8.90
CA PHE A 101 3.29 -2.54 8.07
C PHE A 101 2.12 -1.57 8.23
N MET A 102 1.43 -1.35 7.12
CA MET A 102 0.12 -0.73 7.12
C MET A 102 -0.95 -1.79 6.91
N GLU A 103 -2.02 -1.66 7.67
CA GLU A 103 -3.27 -2.36 7.45
C GLU A 103 -4.38 -1.35 7.26
N GLY A 104 -5.26 -1.62 6.31
CA GLY A 104 -6.39 -0.75 6.02
C GLY A 104 -7.66 -1.56 5.80
N GLU A 105 -8.79 -0.95 6.14
CA GLU A 105 -10.12 -1.54 5.94
C GLU A 105 -11.10 -0.49 5.44
N GLY A 106 -12.10 -0.93 4.66
CA GLY A 106 -13.17 -0.08 4.16
C GLY A 106 -14.29 -0.92 3.54
N LEU A 107 -15.45 -0.31 3.31
CA LEU A 107 -16.54 -1.00 2.60
C LEU A 107 -16.22 -1.19 1.11
N ARG A 108 -15.25 -0.47 0.60
CA ARG A 108 -14.69 -0.64 -0.74
C ARG A 108 -13.23 -0.25 -0.71
N ILE A 109 -12.38 -1.00 -1.40
CA ILE A 109 -10.99 -0.63 -1.65
C ILE A 109 -10.80 -0.47 -3.16
N GLU A 110 -10.13 0.59 -3.58
CA GLU A 110 -9.72 0.81 -4.96
C GLU A 110 -8.20 0.86 -5.04
N TYR A 111 -7.64 0.13 -5.99
CA TYR A 111 -6.23 0.14 -6.35
C TYR A 111 -6.05 0.77 -7.73
N ASP A 112 -5.20 1.77 -7.83
CA ASP A 112 -4.78 2.40 -9.07
C ASP A 112 -3.30 2.05 -9.33
N GLY A 113 -3.04 1.11 -10.23
CA GLY A 113 -1.69 0.66 -10.54
C GLY A 113 -0.86 1.66 -11.35
N ARG A 114 -1.51 2.64 -12.03
CA ARG A 114 -0.80 3.71 -12.74
C ARG A 114 -0.25 4.74 -11.76
N ALA A 115 -1.09 5.19 -10.84
CA ALA A 115 -0.73 6.15 -9.80
C ALA A 115 -0.05 5.51 -8.58
N ASP A 116 -0.03 4.18 -8.50
CA ASP A 116 0.40 3.40 -7.32
C ASP A 116 -0.28 3.88 -6.05
N ARG A 117 -1.61 3.85 -6.07
CA ARG A 117 -2.46 4.46 -5.04
C ARG A 117 -3.54 3.49 -4.57
N ILE A 118 -3.80 3.52 -3.26
CA ILE A 118 -4.90 2.81 -2.61
C ILE A 118 -5.91 3.83 -2.07
N LYS A 119 -7.20 3.56 -2.28
CA LYS A 119 -8.30 4.27 -1.62
C LYS A 119 -9.12 3.30 -0.80
N LEU A 120 -9.34 3.65 0.47
CA LEU A 120 -10.26 2.98 1.36
C LEU A 120 -11.49 3.87 1.49
N ILE A 121 -12.66 3.34 1.12
CA ILE A 121 -13.89 4.11 0.95
C ILE A 121 -14.95 3.56 1.89
N ASP A 122 -15.62 4.46 2.59
CA ASP A 122 -16.65 4.25 3.58
C ASP A 122 -16.20 3.37 4.76
N GLN A 123 -16.41 3.86 5.97
CA GLN A 123 -15.91 3.25 7.21
C GLN A 123 -14.40 2.96 7.13
N ALA A 124 -13.67 3.87 6.48
CA ALA A 124 -12.25 3.71 6.21
C ALA A 124 -11.44 3.81 7.51
N GLU A 125 -10.51 2.89 7.66
CA GLU A 125 -9.57 2.82 8.77
C GLU A 125 -8.20 2.41 8.27
N VAL A 126 -7.14 3.05 8.76
CA VAL A 126 -5.75 2.65 8.56
C VAL A 126 -5.06 2.53 9.90
N ARG A 127 -4.33 1.45 10.08
CA ARG A 127 -3.48 1.17 11.24
C ARG A 127 -2.04 0.97 10.77
N ARG A 128 -1.11 1.56 11.49
CA ARG A 128 0.32 1.38 11.28
C ARG A 128 0.88 0.50 12.38
N TYR A 129 1.63 -0.53 11.99
CA TYR A 129 2.28 -1.47 12.92
C TYR A 129 3.79 -1.41 12.76
N ARG A 130 4.50 -1.43 13.89
CA ARG A 130 5.94 -1.71 13.96
C ARG A 130 6.13 -3.07 14.59
N GLY A 131 6.50 -4.06 13.78
CA GLY A 131 6.40 -5.46 14.19
C GLY A 131 4.96 -5.80 14.57
N ALA A 132 4.72 -6.29 15.79
CA ALA A 132 3.40 -6.60 16.33
C ALA A 132 2.74 -5.43 17.10
N VAL A 133 3.45 -4.31 17.25
CA VAL A 133 2.97 -3.17 18.06
C VAL A 133 2.15 -2.23 17.20
N LEU A 134 0.90 -1.99 17.60
CA LEU A 134 0.05 -0.96 17.00
C LEU A 134 0.65 0.42 17.33
N GLY A 135 0.91 1.19 16.27
CA GLY A 135 1.31 2.57 16.34
C GLY A 135 0.12 3.52 16.09
N ASP A 136 0.15 4.18 14.94
CA ASP A 136 -0.87 5.16 14.59
C ASP A 136 -2.13 4.49 14.05
N GLN A 137 -3.28 5.12 14.32
CA GLN A 137 -4.59 4.73 13.80
C GLN A 137 -5.32 5.95 13.27
N MET A 138 -5.88 5.82 12.07
CA MET A 138 -6.58 6.89 11.37
C MET A 138 -7.93 6.37 10.86
N THR A 139 -9.00 7.15 11.03
CA THR A 139 -10.33 6.80 10.55
C THR A 139 -10.97 7.97 9.82
N GLY A 140 -11.74 7.67 8.78
CA GLY A 140 -12.45 8.65 7.98
C GLY A 140 -13.49 7.99 7.07
N LYS A 141 -14.12 8.78 6.23
CA LYS A 141 -15.01 8.24 5.18
C LYS A 141 -14.20 7.81 3.95
N LEU A 142 -13.16 8.55 3.62
CA LEU A 142 -12.23 8.25 2.56
C LEU A 142 -10.80 8.39 3.09
N ILE A 143 -9.98 7.37 2.90
CA ILE A 143 -8.52 7.44 3.11
C ILE A 143 -7.84 7.10 1.79
N THR A 144 -7.01 8.00 1.31
CA THR A 144 -6.18 7.81 0.13
C THR A 144 -4.73 7.65 0.57
N TYR A 145 -4.08 6.59 0.17
CA TYR A 145 -2.65 6.38 0.37
C TYR A 145 -1.93 6.36 -0.98
N ASP A 146 -0.95 7.23 -1.11
CA ASP A 146 -0.08 7.33 -2.28
C ASP A 146 1.26 6.67 -1.95
N ASN A 147 1.52 5.51 -2.57
CA ASN A 147 2.74 4.72 -2.34
C ASN A 147 4.01 5.41 -2.84
N LEU A 148 3.89 6.27 -3.87
CA LEU A 148 5.07 6.92 -4.45
C LEU A 148 5.64 7.99 -3.53
N THR A 149 4.74 8.66 -2.79
CA THR A 149 5.08 9.81 -1.93
C THR A 149 4.98 9.48 -0.44
N ASP A 150 4.47 8.31 -0.08
CA ASP A 150 4.16 7.87 1.31
C ASP A 150 3.22 8.85 2.02
N VAL A 151 2.27 9.44 1.27
CA VAL A 151 1.33 10.44 1.77
C VAL A 151 -0.05 9.85 1.98
N PHE A 152 -0.64 10.17 3.13
CA PHE A 152 -2.05 9.91 3.45
C PHE A 152 -2.86 11.18 3.34
N ALA A 153 -3.97 11.10 2.61
CA ALA A 153 -5.04 12.10 2.66
C ALA A 153 -6.29 11.43 3.25
N ILE A 154 -6.91 12.08 4.23
CA ILE A 154 -8.07 11.55 4.94
C ILE A 154 -9.19 12.56 4.92
N ASP A 155 -10.34 12.15 4.39
CA ASP A 155 -11.56 12.95 4.34
C ASP A 155 -12.64 12.34 5.24
N GLY A 156 -13.31 13.21 5.98
CA GLY A 156 -14.51 12.86 6.75
C GLY A 156 -15.78 12.80 5.89
N GLN A 157 -15.70 13.31 4.66
CA GLN A 157 -16.80 13.37 3.69
C GLN A 157 -16.41 12.71 2.38
N ARG A 158 -17.39 12.18 1.66
CA ARG A 158 -17.19 11.69 0.29
C ARG A 158 -17.22 12.89 -0.67
N PRO A 159 -16.29 13.03 -1.64
CA PRO A 159 -16.28 14.16 -2.57
C PRO A 159 -17.57 14.29 -3.42
N GLU A 160 -18.34 13.21 -3.55
CA GLU A 160 -19.58 13.16 -4.35
C GLU A 160 -20.84 13.55 -3.57
N ASP A 161 -20.77 13.65 -2.24
CA ASP A 161 -21.90 14.05 -1.40
C ASP A 161 -22.05 15.60 -1.39
N GLY A 162 -22.44 16.18 -2.53
CA GLY A 162 -22.60 17.61 -2.74
C GLY A 162 -23.73 18.28 -1.94
N ASP A 163 -24.44 17.56 -1.04
CA ASP A 163 -25.50 18.15 -0.24
C ASP A 163 -25.52 17.58 1.19
N LYS A 164 -25.45 18.54 2.14
CA LYS A 164 -25.68 18.37 3.59
C LYS A 164 -24.84 17.35 4.32
N ALA A 165 -23.60 17.73 4.50
CA ALA A 165 -22.65 17.16 5.43
C ALA A 165 -23.21 17.01 6.86
N THR A 166 -23.76 15.87 7.19
CA THR A 166 -23.62 15.32 8.53
C THR A 166 -22.18 14.84 8.64
N GLY A 167 -21.26 15.82 8.80
CA GLY A 167 -19.82 15.67 8.64
C GLY A 167 -19.25 14.59 9.52
N GLY A 168 -18.85 13.47 8.90
CA GLY A 168 -17.97 12.52 9.53
C GLY A 168 -16.64 13.23 9.84
N ARG A 169 -16.23 13.24 11.12
CA ARG A 169 -14.94 13.82 11.52
C ARG A 169 -13.83 12.81 11.24
N VAL A 170 -12.72 13.29 10.71
CA VAL A 170 -11.47 12.53 10.71
C VAL A 170 -11.00 12.35 12.14
N ARG A 171 -10.57 11.14 12.49
CA ARG A 171 -9.95 10.87 13.79
C ARG A 171 -8.58 10.24 13.55
N VAL A 172 -7.59 10.78 14.27
CA VAL A 172 -6.22 10.27 14.25
C VAL A 172 -5.78 10.05 15.69
N THR A 173 -5.24 8.86 15.96
CA THR A 173 -4.55 8.53 17.21
C THR A 173 -3.10 8.27 16.86
N LEU A 174 -2.19 9.07 17.43
CA LEU A 174 -0.75 8.93 17.24
C LEU A 174 -0.16 8.25 18.46
N ALA A 175 0.61 7.17 18.23
CA ALA A 175 1.33 6.52 19.32
C ALA A 175 2.44 7.42 19.89
N PRO A 176 2.68 7.37 21.21
CA PRO A 176 3.82 8.08 21.79
C PRO A 176 5.13 7.53 21.23
N ARG A 177 6.11 8.42 21.05
CA ARG A 177 7.45 8.03 20.57
C ARG A 177 8.12 7.13 21.63
N ASN A 178 8.30 5.85 21.31
CA ASN A 178 9.05 4.91 22.16
C ASN A 178 10.55 5.22 22.09
N LYS A 179 11.09 5.86 23.12
CA LYS A 179 12.53 6.19 23.25
C LYS A 179 13.44 4.96 23.35
N THR A 180 12.90 3.77 23.60
CA THR A 180 13.67 2.52 23.77
C THR A 180 14.14 1.90 22.46
N LEU A 181 13.47 2.13 21.35
CA LEU A 181 13.82 1.52 20.05
C LEU A 181 14.87 2.32 19.25
N ASP A 182 15.17 3.56 19.67
CA ASP A 182 16.20 4.41 19.04
C ASP A 182 17.62 4.16 19.62
N LYS A 183 17.78 3.34 20.67
CA LYS A 183 19.09 3.08 21.29
C LYS A 183 19.91 1.99 20.61
N ASP A 184 19.29 1.15 19.79
CA ASP A 184 19.98 0.03 19.12
C ASP A 184 20.46 0.40 17.69
N LYS A 185 20.42 1.69 17.33
CA LYS A 185 20.91 2.23 16.05
C LYS A 185 22.09 3.18 16.19
N LYS A 186 22.96 2.96 17.19
CA LYS A 186 24.26 3.66 17.28
C LYS A 186 25.40 2.69 17.16
#